data_514e7f01ade7006fb68aa854904f3d63
#
_entry.id   514e7f01ade7006fb68aa854904f3d63
#
_cell.length_a   1.000
_cell.length_b   1.000
_cell.length_c   1.000
_cell.angle_alpha   90.00
_cell.angle_beta   90.00
_cell.angle_gamma   90.00
#
_symmetry.space_group_name_H-M   'P 1'
#
loop_
_entity.id
_entity.type
_entity.pdbx_description
1 polymer ?
#
loop_
_entity_poly.entity_id
_entity_poly.type
_entity_poly.pdbx_seq_one_letter_code
_entity_poly.pdbx_strand_id
1 'polypeptide(L)'
;MSEEIAATPETTKTAAPVATIATLGKFEGQSVQIRGWLYNSRESGKLLFPIFRDGTGTVQGVAHVKSVPANVFETLKGLTQESSVIVTGKVRADKRAPGGYALDVENVEVIQRVPESEPYPITPKEHGVDFLMERRHLWVRSPRQSAILRIRAEIMRAAAEYFDSNGFIRTDPPILTPAACEGTSTLFPVDYFGDPAFLTQSGQLYIESTALALGKVYSFGPTFRAEKSKTRRHLTEFWMIEPEVAFCDLDGLLELAENFISHIVQSVIKNRAPELEVIGRDVEKLKKISPPFPRLRYDEAAKMLNEAHAKGLLEQPFEYGNDFGSPDETWLSSQFDKPVMVHRYPAAVKAFYMEPDPKDPNFALCVDVLAPEGYGEVIGGSQRVSSYELLKSRIEAHNLPLDSFQWYLDLRRYGSVPHSGFGMGIERAVAWICGLPHVRETIPFPRMLNRLAP
;
A
#
# COMPACT_ATOMS: atom_id res chain seq x y z
N MET A 1 -17.05 18.79 -76.76
CA MET A 1 -15.78 18.55 -76.10
C MET A 1 -15.96 19.04 -74.65
N SER A 2 -16.25 18.13 -73.80
CA SER A 2 -16.40 18.37 -72.32
C SER A 2 -15.09 17.95 -71.68
N GLU A 3 -14.38 18.91 -71.11
CA GLU A 3 -13.17 18.66 -70.32
C GLU A 3 -13.56 18.06 -68.93
N GLU A 4 -13.17 16.81 -68.75
CA GLU A 4 -13.18 16.17 -67.41
C GLU A 4 -12.06 16.76 -66.55
N ILE A 5 -12.44 17.51 -65.50
CA ILE A 5 -11.51 17.95 -64.43
C ILE A 5 -11.26 16.74 -63.54
N ALA A 6 -10.06 16.16 -63.71
CA ALA A 6 -9.57 15.11 -62.77
C ALA A 6 -9.39 15.67 -61.37
N ALA A 7 -10.21 15.22 -60.43
CA ALA A 7 -10.05 15.50 -59.00
C ALA A 7 -8.81 14.76 -58.51
N THR A 8 -7.81 15.49 -58.03
CA THR A 8 -6.65 14.98 -57.30
C THR A 8 -7.13 14.36 -55.97
N PRO A 9 -6.75 13.13 -55.63
CA PRO A 9 -7.15 12.55 -54.37
C PRO A 9 -6.50 13.31 -53.21
N GLU A 10 -7.29 13.96 -52.35
CA GLU A 10 -6.86 14.43 -51.05
C GLU A 10 -6.36 13.22 -50.24
N THR A 11 -5.04 13.13 -50.05
CA THR A 11 -4.44 12.22 -49.11
C THR A 11 -4.91 12.60 -47.70
N THR A 12 -5.95 11.95 -47.23
CA THR A 12 -6.33 11.97 -45.79
C THR A 12 -5.13 11.50 -44.99
N LYS A 13 -4.39 12.44 -44.40
CA LYS A 13 -3.36 12.12 -43.41
C LYS A 13 -4.06 11.37 -42.27
N THR A 14 -3.88 10.06 -42.24
CA THR A 14 -4.31 9.24 -41.11
C THR A 14 -3.72 9.84 -39.84
N ALA A 15 -4.57 10.16 -38.88
CA ALA A 15 -4.14 10.73 -37.59
C ALA A 15 -3.12 9.79 -36.91
N ALA A 16 -2.04 10.35 -36.40
CA ALA A 16 -1.02 9.56 -35.68
C ALA A 16 -1.67 8.73 -34.57
N PRO A 17 -1.27 7.46 -34.39
CA PRO A 17 -1.85 6.59 -33.34
C PRO A 17 -1.62 7.16 -31.94
N VAL A 18 -2.59 6.97 -31.06
CA VAL A 18 -2.48 7.34 -29.65
C VAL A 18 -1.63 6.28 -28.95
N ALA A 19 -0.55 6.72 -28.31
CA ALA A 19 0.34 5.88 -27.51
C ALA A 19 0.38 6.35 -26.06
N THR A 20 0.75 5.46 -25.13
CA THR A 20 1.17 5.83 -23.79
C THR A 20 2.68 5.87 -23.70
N ILE A 21 3.23 6.62 -22.73
CA ILE A 21 4.68 6.75 -22.54
C ILE A 21 5.32 5.37 -22.30
N ALA A 22 4.68 4.49 -21.53
CA ALA A 22 5.16 3.13 -21.29
C ALA A 22 5.23 2.26 -22.56
N THR A 23 4.51 2.61 -23.64
CA THR A 23 4.46 1.81 -24.87
C THR A 23 5.26 2.39 -26.03
N LEU A 24 6.00 3.49 -25.81
CA LEU A 24 6.75 4.20 -26.86
C LEU A 24 7.72 3.30 -27.63
N GLY A 25 8.34 2.34 -26.98
CA GLY A 25 9.25 1.39 -27.63
C GLY A 25 8.61 0.58 -28.77
N LYS A 26 7.28 0.46 -28.81
CA LYS A 26 6.55 -0.21 -29.92
C LYS A 26 6.41 0.67 -31.14
N PHE A 27 6.70 1.96 -31.04
CA PHE A 27 6.49 2.98 -32.06
C PHE A 27 7.79 3.68 -32.48
N GLU A 28 8.96 3.07 -32.22
CA GLU A 28 10.25 3.66 -32.61
C GLU A 28 10.26 4.02 -34.11
N GLY A 29 10.67 5.25 -34.43
CA GLY A 29 10.69 5.79 -35.77
C GLY A 29 9.33 6.26 -36.32
N GLN A 30 8.24 6.06 -35.59
CA GLN A 30 6.88 6.47 -35.98
C GLN A 30 6.44 7.71 -35.21
N SER A 31 5.52 8.49 -35.81
CA SER A 31 4.85 9.59 -35.13
C SER A 31 3.65 9.07 -34.34
N VAL A 32 3.53 9.49 -33.07
CA VAL A 32 2.45 9.13 -32.16
C VAL A 32 1.83 10.37 -31.52
N GLN A 33 0.64 10.24 -30.99
CA GLN A 33 0.03 11.20 -30.09
C GLN A 33 0.13 10.72 -28.65
N ILE A 34 0.62 11.61 -27.75
CA ILE A 34 0.60 11.43 -26.30
C ILE A 34 -0.38 12.43 -25.71
N ARG A 35 -1.29 11.95 -24.88
CA ARG A 35 -2.24 12.75 -24.11
C ARG A 35 -1.75 12.86 -22.67
N GLY A 36 -1.50 14.08 -22.19
CA GLY A 36 -0.90 14.22 -20.89
C GLY A 36 -0.76 15.66 -20.42
N TRP A 37 0.25 15.91 -19.62
CA TRP A 37 0.52 17.18 -18.99
C TRP A 37 1.98 17.57 -19.15
N LEU A 38 2.24 18.88 -19.25
CA LEU A 38 3.62 19.40 -19.17
C LEU A 38 4.09 19.32 -17.73
N TYR A 39 5.03 18.42 -17.43
CA TYR A 39 5.62 18.29 -16.11
C TYR A 39 6.64 19.39 -15.82
N ASN A 40 7.52 19.66 -16.78
CA ASN A 40 8.55 20.70 -16.72
C ASN A 40 9.04 21.03 -18.13
N SER A 41 9.71 22.16 -18.29
CA SER A 41 10.37 22.52 -19.56
C SER A 41 11.66 23.28 -19.28
N ARG A 42 12.66 23.09 -20.14
CA ARG A 42 13.88 23.90 -20.17
C ARG A 42 14.17 24.38 -21.58
N GLU A 43 14.67 25.59 -21.67
CA GLU A 43 15.18 26.18 -22.92
C GLU A 43 16.70 26.15 -22.94
N SER A 44 17.29 25.84 -24.11
CA SER A 44 18.72 25.90 -24.33
C SER A 44 18.98 26.40 -25.77
N GLY A 45 19.24 27.68 -25.90
CA GLY A 45 19.44 28.34 -27.19
C GLY A 45 18.19 28.23 -28.08
N LYS A 46 18.29 27.44 -29.16
CA LYS A 46 17.20 27.25 -30.14
C LYS A 46 16.39 25.97 -29.89
N LEU A 47 16.57 25.33 -28.75
CA LEU A 47 15.96 24.06 -28.38
C LEU A 47 15.09 24.23 -27.13
N LEU A 48 13.89 23.63 -27.18
CA LEU A 48 13.05 23.40 -26.01
C LEU A 48 13.07 21.91 -25.66
N PHE A 49 13.13 21.62 -24.36
CA PHE A 49 13.10 20.28 -23.81
C PHE A 49 11.92 20.15 -22.84
N PRO A 50 10.69 20.12 -23.36
CA PRO A 50 9.51 19.85 -22.50
C PRO A 50 9.56 18.40 -22.00
N ILE A 51 9.24 18.20 -20.73
CA ILE A 51 9.00 16.88 -20.16
C ILE A 51 7.49 16.72 -20.04
N PHE A 52 6.95 15.74 -20.75
CA PHE A 52 5.55 15.38 -20.68
C PHE A 52 5.37 14.18 -19.77
N ARG A 53 4.29 14.14 -19.03
CA ARG A 53 3.85 12.97 -18.27
C ARG A 53 2.45 12.56 -18.72
N ASP A 54 2.22 11.26 -18.68
CA ASP A 54 0.87 10.68 -18.74
C ASP A 54 0.64 9.80 -17.49
N GLY A 55 -0.44 9.04 -17.48
CA GLY A 55 -0.70 8.08 -16.40
C GLY A 55 0.33 6.94 -16.31
N THR A 56 1.28 6.79 -17.24
CA THR A 56 2.20 5.65 -17.34
C THR A 56 3.67 6.00 -17.13
N GLY A 57 4.06 7.26 -17.26
CA GLY A 57 5.45 7.67 -17.10
C GLY A 57 5.71 9.12 -17.50
N THR A 58 7.00 9.41 -17.75
CA THR A 58 7.47 10.69 -18.28
C THR A 58 8.31 10.48 -19.52
N VAL A 59 8.24 11.41 -20.48
CA VAL A 59 9.07 11.43 -21.69
C VAL A 59 9.60 12.83 -21.97
N GLN A 60 10.86 12.94 -22.39
CA GLN A 60 11.42 14.19 -22.86
C GLN A 60 11.02 14.43 -24.31
N GLY A 61 10.34 15.57 -24.54
CA GLY A 61 10.19 16.14 -25.89
C GLY A 61 11.44 16.91 -26.30
N VAL A 62 11.68 16.99 -27.61
CA VAL A 62 12.70 17.82 -28.22
C VAL A 62 12.05 18.64 -29.31
N ALA A 63 12.10 19.98 -29.21
CA ALA A 63 11.62 20.91 -30.24
C ALA A 63 12.70 21.90 -30.60
N HIS A 64 13.15 21.87 -31.86
CA HIS A 64 14.10 22.85 -32.39
C HIS A 64 13.36 23.91 -33.22
N VAL A 65 13.68 25.19 -33.04
CA VAL A 65 13.01 26.34 -33.70
C VAL A 65 12.89 26.22 -35.21
N LYS A 66 13.80 25.49 -35.87
CA LYS A 66 13.76 25.25 -37.33
C LYS A 66 13.05 23.96 -37.75
N SER A 67 12.74 23.07 -36.81
CA SER A 67 12.19 21.74 -37.10
C SER A 67 10.69 21.64 -36.81
N VAL A 68 10.13 22.58 -36.06
CA VAL A 68 8.71 22.66 -35.74
C VAL A 68 8.13 23.95 -36.31
N PRO A 69 6.82 24.02 -36.63
CA PRO A 69 6.16 25.26 -37.00
C PRO A 69 6.35 26.34 -35.91
N ALA A 70 6.51 27.61 -36.34
CA ALA A 70 6.79 28.70 -35.40
C ALA A 70 5.73 28.82 -34.30
N ASN A 71 4.46 28.66 -34.65
CA ASN A 71 3.33 28.68 -33.71
C ASN A 71 3.40 27.53 -32.70
N VAL A 72 3.88 26.34 -33.09
CA VAL A 72 4.08 25.20 -32.14
C VAL A 72 5.22 25.48 -31.18
N PHE A 73 6.33 26.06 -31.67
CA PHE A 73 7.46 26.43 -30.82
C PHE A 73 7.07 27.48 -29.78
N GLU A 74 6.39 28.56 -30.19
CA GLU A 74 5.90 29.61 -29.29
C GLU A 74 4.86 29.08 -28.30
N THR A 75 3.99 28.18 -28.74
CA THR A 75 3.04 27.52 -27.83
C THR A 75 3.75 26.72 -26.75
N LEU A 76 4.75 25.89 -27.12
CA LEU A 76 5.54 25.11 -26.19
C LEU A 76 6.32 26.00 -25.21
N LYS A 77 6.89 27.09 -25.70
CA LYS A 77 7.64 28.06 -24.89
C LYS A 77 6.78 28.74 -23.85
N GLY A 78 5.53 29.06 -24.20
CA GLY A 78 4.57 29.72 -23.30
C GLY A 78 3.75 28.75 -22.45
N LEU A 79 3.98 27.42 -22.49
CA LEU A 79 3.28 26.47 -21.64
C LEU A 79 3.78 26.55 -20.20
N THR A 80 2.85 26.59 -19.27
CA THR A 80 3.08 26.53 -17.82
C THR A 80 2.96 25.09 -17.30
N GLN A 81 3.64 24.80 -16.18
CA GLN A 81 3.63 23.48 -15.54
C GLN A 81 2.21 23.00 -15.29
N GLU A 82 1.99 21.68 -15.51
CA GLU A 82 0.68 21.00 -15.39
C GLU A 82 -0.40 21.43 -16.39
N SER A 83 -0.08 22.25 -17.41
CA SER A 83 -0.97 22.43 -18.56
C SER A 83 -1.23 21.10 -19.25
N SER A 84 -2.50 20.81 -19.58
CA SER A 84 -2.88 19.56 -20.26
C SER A 84 -2.80 19.74 -21.78
N VAL A 85 -2.23 18.74 -22.45
CA VAL A 85 -1.87 18.80 -23.88
C VAL A 85 -2.08 17.48 -24.59
N ILE A 86 -2.26 17.56 -25.92
CA ILE A 86 -2.05 16.46 -26.85
C ILE A 86 -0.80 16.80 -27.65
N VAL A 87 0.25 16.00 -27.51
CA VAL A 87 1.52 16.19 -28.20
C VAL A 87 1.66 15.14 -29.29
N THR A 88 1.90 15.58 -30.52
CA THR A 88 2.27 14.71 -31.63
C THR A 88 3.77 14.82 -31.85
N GLY A 89 4.44 13.68 -32.00
CA GLY A 89 5.87 13.68 -32.29
C GLY A 89 6.38 12.29 -32.67
N LYS A 90 7.57 12.29 -33.28
CA LYS A 90 8.24 11.08 -33.72
C LYS A 90 9.02 10.46 -32.55
N VAL A 91 8.79 9.18 -32.30
CA VAL A 91 9.51 8.43 -31.25
C VAL A 91 10.94 8.14 -31.70
N ARG A 92 11.90 8.52 -30.89
CA ARG A 92 13.32 8.29 -31.13
C ARG A 92 13.96 7.60 -29.92
N ALA A 93 14.73 6.53 -30.19
CA ALA A 93 15.56 5.91 -29.15
C ALA A 93 16.62 6.91 -28.63
N ASP A 94 16.69 7.06 -27.31
CA ASP A 94 17.70 7.90 -26.66
C ASP A 94 18.08 7.27 -25.31
N LYS A 95 19.24 6.65 -25.24
CA LYS A 95 19.74 5.94 -24.05
C LYS A 95 19.90 6.84 -22.81
N ARG A 96 19.93 8.18 -23.00
CA ARG A 96 20.07 9.16 -21.90
C ARG A 96 18.69 9.63 -21.40
N ALA A 97 17.64 9.39 -22.16
CA ALA A 97 16.29 9.78 -21.77
C ALA A 97 15.69 8.75 -20.80
N PRO A 98 14.85 9.17 -19.82
CA PRO A 98 14.07 8.26 -19.00
C PRO A 98 13.27 7.27 -19.86
N GLY A 99 13.33 6.00 -19.57
CA GLY A 99 12.65 4.96 -20.36
C GLY A 99 13.28 4.64 -21.71
N GLY A 100 14.45 5.25 -22.06
CA GLY A 100 15.19 4.95 -23.29
C GLY A 100 14.68 5.61 -24.56
N TYR A 101 13.65 6.47 -24.47
CA TYR A 101 13.03 7.13 -25.64
C TYR A 101 12.82 8.62 -25.41
N ALA A 102 12.91 9.40 -26.50
CA ALA A 102 12.55 10.80 -26.58
C ALA A 102 11.50 11.00 -27.68
N LEU A 103 10.79 12.11 -27.63
CA LEU A 103 9.77 12.49 -28.60
C LEU A 103 10.25 13.73 -29.37
N ASP A 104 10.60 13.58 -30.64
CA ASP A 104 10.87 14.74 -31.52
C ASP A 104 9.51 15.38 -31.83
N VAL A 105 9.22 16.52 -31.19
CA VAL A 105 7.89 17.16 -31.22
C VAL A 105 7.59 17.70 -32.63
N GLU A 106 6.41 17.41 -33.15
CA GLU A 106 5.89 17.86 -34.45
C GLU A 106 4.73 18.86 -34.25
N ASN A 107 3.87 18.60 -33.23
CA ASN A 107 2.71 19.45 -32.95
C ASN A 107 2.33 19.39 -31.46
N VAL A 108 1.66 20.42 -30.97
CA VAL A 108 1.04 20.48 -29.65
C VAL A 108 -0.32 21.15 -29.72
N GLU A 109 -1.32 20.47 -29.17
CA GLU A 109 -2.66 21.00 -28.93
C GLU A 109 -2.80 21.21 -27.41
N VAL A 110 -3.17 22.43 -27.00
CA VAL A 110 -3.38 22.77 -25.60
C VAL A 110 -4.84 22.55 -25.27
N ILE A 111 -5.11 21.63 -24.33
CA ILE A 111 -6.46 21.37 -23.81
C ILE A 111 -6.81 22.42 -22.76
N GLN A 112 -5.90 22.59 -21.77
CA GLN A 112 -6.06 23.63 -20.75
C GLN A 112 -4.66 24.14 -20.36
N ARG A 113 -4.52 25.47 -20.41
CA ARG A 113 -3.33 26.15 -19.89
C ARG A 113 -3.53 26.49 -18.43
N VAL A 114 -2.56 26.20 -17.58
CA VAL A 114 -2.51 26.73 -16.20
C VAL A 114 -2.15 28.20 -16.30
N PRO A 115 -2.94 29.13 -15.68
CA PRO A 115 -2.65 30.56 -15.74
C PRO A 115 -1.31 30.93 -15.07
N GLU A 116 -0.57 31.84 -15.68
CA GLU A 116 0.67 32.34 -15.08
C GLU A 116 0.42 33.11 -13.77
N SER A 117 -0.76 33.71 -13.61
CA SER A 117 -1.20 34.40 -12.40
C SER A 117 -1.47 33.45 -11.23
N GLU A 118 -1.76 32.18 -11.52
CA GLU A 118 -2.04 31.12 -10.52
C GLU A 118 -1.26 29.86 -10.88
N PRO A 119 0.09 29.88 -10.74
CA PRO A 119 0.93 28.78 -11.16
C PRO A 119 0.72 27.54 -10.29
N TYR A 120 0.99 26.37 -10.87
CA TYR A 120 0.99 25.10 -10.11
C TYR A 120 1.90 25.20 -8.87
N PRO A 121 1.37 24.93 -7.66
CA PRO A 121 2.08 25.30 -6.42
C PRO A 121 3.27 24.41 -6.07
N ILE A 122 3.31 23.16 -6.61
CA ILE A 122 4.39 22.21 -6.34
C ILE A 122 5.41 22.30 -7.47
N THR A 123 6.49 23.02 -7.21
CA THR A 123 7.60 23.19 -8.14
C THR A 123 8.62 22.05 -8.02
N PRO A 124 9.63 21.94 -8.92
CA PRO A 124 10.71 20.97 -8.78
C PRO A 124 11.64 21.19 -7.56
N LYS A 125 11.48 22.30 -6.82
CA LYS A 125 12.22 22.55 -5.57
C LYS A 125 11.73 21.64 -4.44
N GLU A 126 12.57 21.48 -3.43
CA GLU A 126 12.17 20.80 -2.20
C GLU A 126 11.07 21.57 -1.45
N HIS A 127 10.07 20.87 -0.99
CA HIS A 127 8.95 21.40 -0.21
C HIS A 127 8.83 20.68 1.11
N GLY A 128 8.44 21.40 2.16
CA GLY A 128 8.15 20.80 3.45
C GLY A 128 6.95 19.86 3.40
N VAL A 129 6.96 18.84 4.25
CA VAL A 129 5.94 17.78 4.23
C VAL A 129 4.55 18.34 4.51
N ASP A 130 4.40 19.30 5.42
CA ASP A 130 3.08 19.89 5.75
C ASP A 130 2.49 20.62 4.55
N PHE A 131 3.30 21.40 3.83
CA PHE A 131 2.89 22.04 2.58
C PHE A 131 2.40 21.04 1.54
N LEU A 132 3.13 19.91 1.38
CA LEU A 132 2.76 18.84 0.44
C LEU A 132 1.50 18.11 0.88
N MET A 133 1.34 17.86 2.17
CA MET A 133 0.15 17.22 2.73
C MET A 133 -1.10 18.08 2.58
N GLU A 134 -1.02 19.40 2.74
CA GLU A 134 -2.14 20.32 2.47
C GLU A 134 -2.55 20.31 1.00
N ARG A 135 -1.61 19.96 0.11
CA ARG A 135 -1.83 19.86 -1.33
C ARG A 135 -1.78 18.42 -1.84
N ARG A 136 -2.21 17.49 -1.00
CA ARG A 136 -2.10 16.05 -1.28
C ARG A 136 -2.73 15.66 -2.62
N HIS A 137 -3.87 16.24 -2.96
CA HIS A 137 -4.57 16.05 -4.24
C HIS A 137 -3.73 16.49 -5.47
N LEU A 138 -2.75 17.34 -5.30
CA LEU A 138 -1.79 17.74 -6.32
C LEU A 138 -0.47 16.94 -6.19
N TRP A 139 0.00 16.71 -4.96
CA TRP A 139 1.24 16.00 -4.71
C TRP A 139 1.25 14.58 -5.29
N VAL A 140 0.11 13.90 -5.33
CA VAL A 140 -0.02 12.56 -5.96
C VAL A 140 0.42 12.53 -7.43
N ARG A 141 0.53 13.68 -8.11
CA ARG A 141 1.03 13.79 -9.49
C ARG A 141 2.55 13.66 -9.59
N SER A 142 3.29 13.78 -8.47
CA SER A 142 4.74 13.68 -8.49
C SER A 142 5.21 12.27 -8.85
N PRO A 143 6.38 12.11 -9.53
CA PRO A 143 6.92 10.80 -9.89
C PRO A 143 7.07 9.86 -8.69
N ARG A 144 7.57 10.38 -7.56
CA ARG A 144 7.72 9.62 -6.32
C ARG A 144 6.38 9.07 -5.81
N GLN A 145 5.36 9.92 -5.70
CA GLN A 145 4.05 9.49 -5.19
C GLN A 145 3.36 8.55 -6.17
N SER A 146 3.46 8.80 -7.47
CA SER A 146 2.96 7.91 -8.52
C SER A 146 3.61 6.53 -8.42
N ALA A 147 4.92 6.45 -8.20
CA ALA A 147 5.63 5.18 -8.03
C ALA A 147 5.16 4.43 -6.78
N ILE A 148 5.03 5.11 -5.64
CA ILE A 148 4.50 4.50 -4.39
C ILE A 148 3.09 3.92 -4.61
N LEU A 149 2.19 4.68 -5.26
CA LEU A 149 0.83 4.21 -5.49
C LEU A 149 0.75 3.03 -6.47
N ARG A 150 1.67 2.94 -7.43
CA ARG A 150 1.78 1.77 -8.34
C ARG A 150 2.33 0.55 -7.60
N ILE A 151 3.30 0.73 -6.70
CA ILE A 151 3.78 -0.35 -5.82
C ILE A 151 2.65 -0.80 -4.89
N ARG A 152 1.87 0.14 -4.30
CA ARG A 152 0.68 -0.21 -3.52
C ARG A 152 -0.31 -1.05 -4.32
N ALA A 153 -0.64 -0.64 -5.53
CA ALA A 153 -1.56 -1.37 -6.39
C ALA A 153 -1.04 -2.79 -6.70
N GLU A 154 0.28 -2.96 -6.89
CA GLU A 154 0.90 -4.26 -7.09
C GLU A 154 0.84 -5.13 -5.82
N ILE A 155 1.10 -4.57 -4.64
CA ILE A 155 0.97 -5.28 -3.37
C ILE A 155 -0.46 -5.81 -3.21
N MET A 156 -1.47 -4.96 -3.46
CA MET A 156 -2.88 -5.35 -3.37
C MET A 156 -3.24 -6.45 -4.38
N ARG A 157 -2.76 -6.34 -5.62
CA ARG A 157 -2.97 -7.35 -6.66
C ARG A 157 -2.31 -8.69 -6.28
N ALA A 158 -1.04 -8.66 -5.89
CA ALA A 158 -0.29 -9.86 -5.53
C ALA A 158 -0.88 -10.54 -4.28
N ALA A 159 -1.38 -9.77 -3.32
CA ALA A 159 -2.02 -10.29 -2.13
C ALA A 159 -3.31 -11.06 -2.48
N ALA A 160 -4.18 -10.49 -3.32
CA ALA A 160 -5.39 -11.18 -3.79
C ALA A 160 -5.04 -12.41 -4.64
N GLU A 161 -4.11 -12.27 -5.60
CA GLU A 161 -3.66 -13.38 -6.44
C GLU A 161 -3.11 -14.57 -5.63
N TYR A 162 -2.36 -14.30 -4.55
CA TYR A 162 -1.85 -15.36 -3.68
C TYR A 162 -2.99 -16.18 -3.08
N PHE A 163 -3.98 -15.53 -2.48
CA PHE A 163 -5.08 -16.22 -1.84
C PHE A 163 -5.98 -16.94 -2.85
N ASP A 164 -6.36 -16.29 -3.95
CA ASP A 164 -7.18 -16.88 -5.01
C ASP A 164 -6.52 -18.14 -5.60
N SER A 165 -5.19 -18.07 -5.85
CA SER A 165 -4.43 -19.20 -6.40
C SER A 165 -4.21 -20.35 -5.41
N ASN A 166 -4.36 -20.11 -4.10
CA ASN A 166 -4.25 -21.13 -3.04
C ASN A 166 -5.60 -21.63 -2.54
N GLY A 167 -6.69 -21.36 -3.30
CA GLY A 167 -8.02 -21.89 -3.03
C GLY A 167 -8.76 -21.19 -1.91
N PHE A 168 -8.40 -19.95 -1.60
CA PHE A 168 -9.17 -19.11 -0.70
C PHE A 168 -10.33 -18.46 -1.44
N ILE A 169 -11.42 -18.22 -0.74
CA ILE A 169 -12.61 -17.52 -1.23
C ILE A 169 -12.67 -16.15 -0.55
N ARG A 170 -12.74 -15.10 -1.35
CA ARG A 170 -12.94 -13.75 -0.81
C ARG A 170 -14.34 -13.62 -0.25
N THR A 171 -14.44 -13.14 1.00
CA THR A 171 -15.71 -12.82 1.67
C THR A 171 -15.64 -11.42 2.25
N ASP A 172 -16.71 -10.63 2.09
CA ASP A 172 -16.71 -9.23 2.46
C ASP A 172 -17.50 -9.04 3.78
N PRO A 173 -16.81 -8.73 4.91
CA PRO A 173 -17.46 -8.45 6.18
C PRO A 173 -18.14 -7.08 6.16
N PRO A 174 -19.14 -6.83 7.05
CA PRO A 174 -19.76 -5.52 7.15
C PRO A 174 -18.78 -4.47 7.69
N ILE A 175 -18.89 -3.25 7.19
CA ILE A 175 -18.14 -2.09 7.70
C ILE A 175 -18.82 -1.51 8.95
N LEU A 176 -20.15 -1.54 9.00
CA LEU A 176 -20.93 -1.14 10.18
C LEU A 176 -21.14 -2.37 11.09
N THR A 177 -20.77 -2.27 12.34
CA THR A 177 -20.82 -3.39 13.29
C THR A 177 -21.24 -2.92 14.68
N PRO A 178 -22.03 -3.73 15.42
CA PRO A 178 -22.33 -3.46 16.82
C PRO A 178 -21.20 -3.94 17.78
N ALA A 179 -20.19 -4.66 17.28
CA ALA A 179 -19.16 -5.33 18.10
C ALA A 179 -17.78 -4.72 17.91
N ALA A 180 -17.02 -4.65 19.00
CA ALA A 180 -15.59 -4.33 18.99
C ALA A 180 -14.74 -5.59 18.77
N CYS A 181 -13.73 -5.52 17.88
CA CYS A 181 -12.73 -6.59 17.70
C CYS A 181 -11.44 -6.29 18.50
N GLU A 182 -10.94 -5.07 18.43
CA GLU A 182 -9.64 -4.65 18.96
C GLU A 182 -9.78 -3.71 20.20
N GLY A 183 -10.89 -3.86 20.95
CA GLY A 183 -11.16 -3.04 22.13
C GLY A 183 -12.10 -1.86 21.86
N THR A 184 -12.81 -1.44 22.92
CA THR A 184 -13.89 -0.44 22.84
C THR A 184 -13.41 1.02 22.80
N SER A 185 -12.19 1.30 23.25
CA SER A 185 -11.66 2.67 23.35
C SER A 185 -11.25 3.30 22.01
N THR A 186 -11.14 2.51 20.93
CA THR A 186 -10.66 2.94 19.62
C THR A 186 -11.71 2.81 18.52
N LEU A 187 -12.99 2.82 18.89
CA LEU A 187 -14.13 2.77 17.97
C LEU A 187 -14.54 4.17 17.49
N PHE A 188 -14.88 4.27 16.19
CA PHE A 188 -15.62 5.41 15.65
C PHE A 188 -17.12 5.11 15.72
N PRO A 189 -17.90 5.80 16.58
CA PRO A 189 -19.34 5.57 16.66
C PRO A 189 -20.05 6.17 15.44
N VAL A 190 -21.12 5.49 15.02
CA VAL A 190 -22.01 5.89 13.93
C VAL A 190 -23.44 5.75 14.43
N ASP A 191 -24.28 6.75 14.15
CA ASP A 191 -25.72 6.62 14.36
C ASP A 191 -26.32 5.76 13.23
N TYR A 192 -26.86 4.61 13.59
CA TYR A 192 -27.48 3.68 12.66
C TYR A 192 -29.00 3.64 12.92
N PHE A 193 -29.73 4.65 12.43
CA PHE A 193 -31.18 4.77 12.57
C PHE A 193 -31.68 4.76 14.03
N GLY A 194 -30.85 5.27 14.95
CA GLY A 194 -31.14 5.29 16.38
C GLY A 194 -30.49 4.13 17.16
N ASP A 195 -29.95 3.11 16.49
CA ASP A 195 -29.16 2.04 17.11
C ASP A 195 -27.68 2.39 17.12
N PRO A 196 -26.93 2.01 18.19
CA PRO A 196 -25.50 2.21 18.23
C PRO A 196 -24.78 1.28 17.26
N ALA A 197 -23.94 1.84 16.39
CA ALA A 197 -23.04 1.11 15.51
C ALA A 197 -21.65 1.74 15.51
N PHE A 198 -20.68 1.02 14.97
CA PHE A 198 -19.30 1.47 14.87
C PHE A 198 -18.74 1.15 13.50
N LEU A 199 -17.74 1.93 13.05
CA LEU A 199 -16.91 1.55 11.92
C LEU A 199 -15.98 0.40 12.35
N THR A 200 -15.87 -0.61 11.49
CA THR A 200 -15.13 -1.85 11.80
C THR A 200 -13.64 -1.61 12.06
N GLN A 201 -13.09 -2.30 13.05
CA GLN A 201 -11.64 -2.33 13.33
C GLN A 201 -10.94 -3.51 12.63
N SER A 202 -11.69 -4.53 12.17
CA SER A 202 -11.24 -5.75 11.51
C SER A 202 -12.44 -6.53 10.99
N GLY A 203 -12.27 -7.25 9.91
CA GLY A 203 -13.28 -8.19 9.40
C GLY A 203 -13.27 -9.55 10.08
N GLN A 204 -12.27 -9.83 10.94
CA GLN A 204 -11.96 -11.14 11.48
C GLN A 204 -13.16 -11.89 12.04
N LEU A 205 -13.91 -11.29 12.96
CA LEU A 205 -15.00 -12.00 13.65
C LEU A 205 -16.05 -12.54 12.68
N TYR A 206 -16.34 -11.81 11.61
CA TYR A 206 -17.30 -12.21 10.57
C TYR A 206 -16.73 -13.26 9.62
N ILE A 207 -15.45 -13.13 9.23
CA ILE A 207 -14.85 -14.10 8.31
C ILE A 207 -14.55 -15.44 8.99
N GLU A 208 -14.42 -15.51 10.31
CA GLU A 208 -14.40 -16.79 11.05
C GLU A 208 -15.67 -17.63 10.76
N SER A 209 -16.84 -16.98 10.67
CA SER A 209 -18.07 -17.69 10.32
C SER A 209 -18.04 -18.23 8.89
N THR A 210 -17.51 -17.45 7.95
CA THR A 210 -17.39 -17.89 6.55
C THR A 210 -16.28 -18.91 6.36
N ALA A 211 -15.23 -18.90 7.18
CA ALA A 211 -14.20 -19.94 7.20
C ALA A 211 -14.76 -21.30 7.63
N LEU A 212 -15.65 -21.32 8.63
CA LEU A 212 -16.34 -22.56 9.05
C LEU A 212 -17.32 -23.10 8.00
N ALA A 213 -17.72 -22.27 7.03
CA ALA A 213 -18.57 -22.68 5.90
C ALA A 213 -17.75 -23.07 4.67
N LEU A 214 -16.66 -22.37 4.36
CA LEU A 214 -15.91 -22.44 3.10
C LEU A 214 -14.49 -22.99 3.24
N GLY A 215 -14.00 -23.18 4.46
CA GLY A 215 -12.70 -23.73 4.79
C GLY A 215 -11.56 -22.72 4.77
N LYS A 216 -11.33 -22.06 3.65
CA LYS A 216 -10.29 -21.02 3.48
C LYS A 216 -10.92 -19.77 2.92
N VAL A 217 -10.85 -18.68 3.64
CA VAL A 217 -11.42 -17.39 3.21
C VAL A 217 -10.45 -16.26 3.44
N TYR A 218 -10.68 -15.13 2.79
CA TYR A 218 -10.02 -13.88 3.13
C TYR A 218 -10.95 -12.69 2.93
N SER A 219 -10.77 -11.64 3.72
CA SER A 219 -11.37 -10.33 3.48
C SER A 219 -10.30 -9.35 3.00
N PHE A 220 -10.72 -8.33 2.27
CA PHE A 220 -9.87 -7.25 1.83
C PHE A 220 -10.67 -5.95 1.82
N GLY A 221 -10.51 -5.13 2.83
CA GLY A 221 -11.34 -3.95 3.01
C GLY A 221 -10.75 -2.89 3.93
N PRO A 222 -11.45 -1.75 4.05
CA PRO A 222 -11.08 -0.67 4.95
C PRO A 222 -11.34 -1.04 6.41
N THR A 223 -10.47 -0.54 7.29
CA THR A 223 -10.58 -0.65 8.73
C THR A 223 -10.33 0.69 9.38
N PHE A 224 -10.90 0.90 10.57
CA PHE A 224 -10.95 2.18 11.24
C PHE A 224 -10.55 2.04 12.71
N ARG A 225 -9.60 2.85 13.16
CA ARG A 225 -9.19 2.88 14.56
C ARG A 225 -9.10 4.33 15.04
N ALA A 226 -9.90 4.68 16.04
CA ALA A 226 -9.96 6.02 16.63
C ALA A 226 -8.80 6.27 17.61
N GLU A 227 -7.62 5.74 17.30
CA GLU A 227 -6.44 5.89 18.13
C GLU A 227 -5.89 7.32 18.04
N LYS A 228 -5.68 7.95 19.21
CA LYS A 228 -5.04 9.26 19.31
C LYS A 228 -3.51 9.17 19.21
N SER A 229 -3.01 8.38 18.25
CA SER A 229 -1.60 8.16 18.03
C SER A 229 -0.99 9.19 17.08
N LYS A 230 0.20 9.70 17.43
CA LYS A 230 1.02 10.59 16.59
C LYS A 230 2.23 9.87 15.97
N THR A 231 2.28 8.54 16.06
CA THR A 231 3.42 7.78 15.57
C THR A 231 3.45 7.75 14.04
N ARG A 232 4.61 7.40 13.49
CA ARG A 232 4.82 7.26 12.04
C ARG A 232 4.14 6.02 11.42
N ARG A 233 3.53 5.15 12.25
CA ARG A 233 2.97 3.83 11.85
C ARG A 233 1.46 3.76 11.91
N HIS A 234 0.76 4.85 12.31
CA HIS A 234 -0.69 4.83 12.53
C HIS A 234 -1.43 5.79 11.60
N LEU A 235 -2.53 5.29 11.05
CA LEU A 235 -3.59 6.04 10.40
C LEU A 235 -4.91 5.68 11.10
N THR A 236 -5.89 6.55 11.04
CA THR A 236 -7.23 6.30 11.60
C THR A 236 -8.14 5.52 10.64
N GLU A 237 -7.80 5.51 9.35
CA GLU A 237 -8.40 4.73 8.28
C GLU A 237 -7.29 4.09 7.45
N PHE A 238 -7.34 2.77 7.27
CA PHE A 238 -6.35 2.01 6.51
C PHE A 238 -6.99 0.74 5.94
N TRP A 239 -6.25 -0.01 5.12
CA TRP A 239 -6.75 -1.22 4.50
C TRP A 239 -6.07 -2.46 5.10
N MET A 240 -6.88 -3.49 5.36
CA MET A 240 -6.35 -4.78 5.78
C MET A 240 -6.71 -5.88 4.78
N ILE A 241 -5.81 -6.85 4.65
CA ILE A 241 -6.11 -8.15 4.09
C ILE A 241 -6.01 -9.17 5.21
N GLU A 242 -7.06 -9.98 5.37
CA GLU A 242 -7.25 -10.84 6.53
C GLU A 242 -7.70 -12.24 6.07
N PRO A 243 -6.80 -13.23 5.98
CA PRO A 243 -7.17 -14.63 5.76
C PRO A 243 -7.64 -15.29 7.06
N GLU A 244 -8.54 -16.28 6.91
CA GLU A 244 -8.97 -17.16 7.99
C GLU A 244 -9.09 -18.59 7.46
N VAL A 245 -8.54 -19.58 8.18
CA VAL A 245 -8.39 -20.96 7.71
C VAL A 245 -8.88 -21.94 8.76
N ALA A 246 -9.88 -22.74 8.42
CA ALA A 246 -10.37 -23.84 9.24
C ALA A 246 -9.37 -25.01 9.24
N PHE A 247 -9.30 -25.75 10.35
CA PHE A 247 -8.34 -26.86 10.57
C PHE A 247 -6.88 -26.43 10.46
N CYS A 248 -6.58 -25.22 10.91
CA CYS A 248 -5.24 -24.64 10.90
C CYS A 248 -4.82 -24.29 12.33
N ASP A 249 -3.66 -24.75 12.74
CA ASP A 249 -3.00 -24.40 14.00
C ASP A 249 -2.02 -23.23 13.84
N LEU A 250 -1.31 -22.88 14.91
CA LEU A 250 -0.32 -21.80 14.87
C LEU A 250 0.81 -22.07 13.86
N ASP A 251 1.30 -23.32 13.76
CA ASP A 251 2.42 -23.64 12.86
C ASP A 251 2.00 -23.49 11.39
N GLY A 252 0.81 -23.94 11.03
CA GLY A 252 0.23 -23.69 9.70
C GLY A 252 0.02 -22.20 9.40
N LEU A 253 -0.36 -21.42 10.41
CA LEU A 253 -0.48 -19.96 10.28
C LEU A 253 0.87 -19.29 10.00
N LEU A 254 1.94 -19.71 10.68
CA LEU A 254 3.29 -19.20 10.45
C LEU A 254 3.75 -19.48 9.02
N GLU A 255 3.53 -20.70 8.51
CA GLU A 255 3.86 -21.06 7.12
C GLU A 255 3.05 -20.22 6.11
N LEU A 256 1.75 -20.03 6.37
CA LEU A 256 0.91 -19.21 5.51
C LEU A 256 1.45 -17.77 5.43
N ALA A 257 1.77 -17.17 6.58
CA ALA A 257 2.23 -15.78 6.66
C ALA A 257 3.58 -15.57 5.95
N GLU A 258 4.57 -16.47 6.16
CA GLU A 258 5.89 -16.32 5.52
C GLU A 258 5.84 -16.50 4.01
N ASN A 259 5.03 -17.44 3.51
CA ASN A 259 4.84 -17.66 2.07
C ASN A 259 4.10 -16.49 1.42
N PHE A 260 3.07 -15.97 2.09
CA PHE A 260 2.29 -14.81 1.64
C PHE A 260 3.14 -13.54 1.51
N ILE A 261 3.90 -13.18 2.55
CA ILE A 261 4.80 -12.02 2.51
C ILE A 261 5.85 -12.18 1.41
N SER A 262 6.45 -13.36 1.30
CA SER A 262 7.46 -13.64 0.28
C SER A 262 6.90 -13.47 -1.13
N HIS A 263 5.69 -13.99 -1.40
CA HIS A 263 5.02 -13.82 -2.69
C HIS A 263 4.81 -12.35 -3.06
N ILE A 264 4.30 -11.54 -2.13
CA ILE A 264 4.09 -10.11 -2.34
C ILE A 264 5.39 -9.39 -2.69
N VAL A 265 6.43 -9.59 -1.88
CA VAL A 265 7.72 -8.91 -2.07
C VAL A 265 8.35 -9.30 -3.40
N GLN A 266 8.36 -10.60 -3.75
CA GLN A 266 8.89 -11.06 -5.03
C GLN A 266 8.08 -10.55 -6.23
N SER A 267 6.76 -10.44 -6.10
CA SER A 267 5.89 -9.84 -7.12
C SER A 267 6.21 -8.37 -7.36
N VAL A 268 6.44 -7.60 -6.30
CA VAL A 268 6.84 -6.19 -6.42
C VAL A 268 8.20 -6.05 -7.09
N ILE A 269 9.21 -6.82 -6.69
CA ILE A 269 10.54 -6.81 -7.32
C ILE A 269 10.42 -7.09 -8.82
N LYS A 270 9.63 -8.10 -9.19
CA LYS A 270 9.45 -8.53 -10.58
C LYS A 270 8.73 -7.49 -11.42
N ASN A 271 7.65 -6.91 -10.89
CA ASN A 271 6.69 -6.14 -11.69
C ASN A 271 6.83 -4.62 -11.54
N ARG A 272 7.58 -4.12 -10.53
CA ARG A 272 7.71 -2.70 -10.18
C ARG A 272 9.17 -2.25 -10.00
N ALA A 273 10.11 -2.90 -10.67
CA ALA A 273 11.52 -2.51 -10.65
C ALA A 273 11.76 -1.03 -11.01
N PRO A 274 11.11 -0.46 -12.05
CA PRO A 274 11.28 0.96 -12.37
C PRO A 274 10.75 1.89 -11.26
N GLU A 275 9.64 1.54 -10.62
CA GLU A 275 9.07 2.32 -9.55
C GLU A 275 9.94 2.26 -8.27
N LEU A 276 10.54 1.10 -7.97
CA LEU A 276 11.50 0.95 -6.87
C LEU A 276 12.76 1.80 -7.10
N GLU A 277 13.25 1.90 -8.35
CA GLU A 277 14.34 2.78 -8.73
C GLU A 277 13.98 4.26 -8.54
N VAL A 278 12.79 4.69 -8.97
CA VAL A 278 12.30 6.08 -8.83
C VAL A 278 12.28 6.53 -7.37
N ILE A 279 11.92 5.65 -6.44
CA ILE A 279 11.90 5.97 -5.01
C ILE A 279 13.25 5.73 -4.31
N GLY A 280 14.26 5.22 -5.02
CA GLY A 280 15.60 4.94 -4.47
C GLY A 280 15.63 3.76 -3.50
N ARG A 281 14.75 2.77 -3.68
CA ARG A 281 14.69 1.59 -2.80
C ARG A 281 15.87 0.64 -3.06
N ASP A 282 16.56 0.27 -1.99
CA ASP A 282 17.56 -0.80 -2.03
C ASP A 282 16.88 -2.17 -2.24
N VAL A 283 16.90 -2.64 -3.49
CA VAL A 283 16.24 -3.89 -3.90
C VAL A 283 16.98 -5.12 -3.36
N GLU A 284 18.29 -5.03 -3.07
CA GLU A 284 19.06 -6.16 -2.56
C GLU A 284 18.56 -6.61 -1.18
N LYS A 285 18.06 -5.69 -0.37
CA LYS A 285 17.39 -6.03 0.88
C LYS A 285 16.08 -6.79 0.67
N LEU A 286 15.29 -6.41 -0.32
CA LEU A 286 14.04 -7.09 -0.64
C LEU A 286 14.26 -8.49 -1.23
N LYS A 287 15.33 -8.71 -1.99
CA LYS A 287 15.68 -10.03 -2.56
C LYS A 287 15.94 -11.10 -1.50
N LYS A 288 16.32 -10.70 -0.28
CA LYS A 288 16.52 -11.63 0.84
C LYS A 288 15.22 -12.21 1.39
N ILE A 289 14.07 -11.60 1.08
CA ILE A 289 12.77 -11.96 1.65
C ILE A 289 12.24 -13.23 0.98
N SER A 290 12.56 -14.36 1.59
CA SER A 290 12.15 -15.70 1.17
C SER A 290 12.09 -16.63 2.39
N PRO A 291 11.20 -17.65 2.42
CA PRO A 291 11.15 -18.62 3.50
C PRO A 291 12.46 -19.39 3.67
N PRO A 292 12.75 -19.95 4.86
CA PRO A 292 12.01 -19.75 6.11
C PRO A 292 12.35 -18.41 6.75
N PHE A 293 11.35 -17.84 7.49
CA PHE A 293 11.59 -16.68 8.35
C PHE A 293 12.06 -17.12 9.74
N PRO A 294 12.91 -16.32 10.41
CA PRO A 294 13.29 -16.57 11.80
C PRO A 294 12.03 -16.60 12.70
N ARG A 295 11.94 -17.63 13.54
CA ARG A 295 10.88 -17.78 14.55
C ARG A 295 11.50 -17.54 15.92
N LEU A 296 10.92 -16.62 16.69
CA LEU A 296 11.43 -16.19 17.98
C LEU A 296 10.30 -16.25 19.03
N ARG A 297 10.51 -16.94 20.13
CA ARG A 297 9.53 -16.90 21.22
C ARG A 297 9.57 -15.54 21.91
N TYR A 298 8.44 -15.12 22.48
CA TYR A 298 8.34 -13.88 23.24
C TYR A 298 9.38 -13.76 24.37
N ASP A 299 9.59 -14.81 25.13
CA ASP A 299 10.57 -14.85 26.22
C ASP A 299 12.00 -14.64 25.71
N GLU A 300 12.36 -15.20 24.57
CA GLU A 300 13.65 -14.97 23.91
C GLU A 300 13.78 -13.53 23.41
N ALA A 301 12.73 -12.99 22.81
CA ALA A 301 12.70 -11.58 22.38
C ALA A 301 12.83 -10.61 23.55
N ALA A 302 12.10 -10.84 24.63
CA ALA A 302 12.19 -10.04 25.87
C ALA A 302 13.61 -10.08 26.48
N LYS A 303 14.26 -11.23 26.46
CA LYS A 303 15.66 -11.37 26.88
C LYS A 303 16.60 -10.55 25.98
N MET A 304 16.43 -10.62 24.65
CA MET A 304 17.23 -9.82 23.71
C MET A 304 17.09 -8.32 23.96
N LEU A 305 15.86 -7.83 24.23
CA LEU A 305 15.59 -6.43 24.53
C LEU A 305 16.30 -5.97 25.81
N ASN A 306 16.24 -6.77 26.88
CA ASN A 306 16.92 -6.44 28.14
C ASN A 306 18.44 -6.51 28.03
N GLU A 307 18.99 -7.42 27.23
CA GLU A 307 20.43 -7.44 26.91
C GLU A 307 20.85 -6.21 26.10
N ALA A 308 19.98 -5.73 25.19
CA ALA A 308 20.22 -4.50 24.43
C ALA A 308 20.20 -3.28 25.34
N HIS A 309 19.24 -3.18 26.25
CA HIS A 309 19.21 -2.12 27.25
C HIS A 309 20.48 -2.11 28.12
N ALA A 310 20.89 -3.28 28.62
CA ALA A 310 22.12 -3.42 29.41
C ALA A 310 23.40 -2.95 28.67
N LYS A 311 23.38 -3.01 27.32
CA LYS A 311 24.44 -2.52 26.45
C LYS A 311 24.26 -1.04 26.03
N GLY A 312 23.22 -0.34 26.53
CA GLY A 312 22.93 1.05 26.20
C GLY A 312 22.35 1.27 24.80
N LEU A 313 21.82 0.22 24.16
CA LEU A 313 21.22 0.30 22.81
C LEU A 313 19.72 0.65 22.83
N LEU A 314 19.08 0.49 24.00
CA LEU A 314 17.71 0.91 24.27
C LEU A 314 17.70 1.81 25.51
N GLU A 315 16.84 2.83 25.51
CA GLU A 315 16.75 3.82 26.60
C GLU A 315 16.12 3.25 27.86
N GLN A 316 15.17 2.33 27.70
CA GLN A 316 14.43 1.74 28.81
C GLN A 316 14.53 0.21 28.80
N PRO A 317 14.53 -0.45 29.95
CA PRO A 317 14.43 -1.90 30.04
C PRO A 317 13.03 -2.33 29.59
N PHE A 318 12.95 -3.50 28.96
CA PHE A 318 11.65 -4.10 28.67
C PHE A 318 11.07 -4.78 29.91
N GLU A 319 9.84 -4.41 30.27
CA GLU A 319 9.10 -5.03 31.34
C GLU A 319 8.43 -6.32 30.85
N TYR A 320 8.92 -7.46 31.35
CA TYR A 320 8.39 -8.77 30.96
C TYR A 320 6.91 -8.90 31.33
N GLY A 321 6.10 -9.42 30.44
CA GLY A 321 4.66 -9.56 30.58
C GLY A 321 3.84 -8.51 29.84
N ASN A 322 4.47 -7.46 29.32
CA ASN A 322 3.84 -6.43 28.49
C ASN A 322 3.91 -6.78 27.01
N ASP A 323 3.10 -6.09 26.20
CA ASP A 323 3.25 -6.12 24.73
C ASP A 323 4.45 -5.26 24.30
N PHE A 324 5.04 -5.55 23.13
CA PHE A 324 6.15 -4.75 22.63
C PHE A 324 5.70 -3.38 22.17
N GLY A 325 6.43 -2.36 22.64
CA GLY A 325 6.25 -1.02 22.16
C GLY A 325 6.97 -0.77 20.82
N SER A 326 6.67 0.38 20.20
CA SER A 326 7.32 0.76 18.92
C SER A 326 8.86 0.80 18.98
N PRO A 327 9.54 1.23 20.07
CA PRO A 327 10.98 1.13 20.18
C PRO A 327 11.49 -0.32 20.21
N ASP A 328 10.78 -1.22 20.92
CA ASP A 328 11.14 -2.63 21.06
C ASP A 328 11.06 -3.34 19.71
N GLU A 329 9.92 -3.20 19.00
CA GLU A 329 9.74 -3.74 17.66
C GLU A 329 10.77 -3.17 16.67
N THR A 330 11.08 -1.87 16.75
CA THR A 330 12.06 -1.22 15.86
C THR A 330 13.43 -1.85 16.06
N TRP A 331 13.83 -2.04 17.31
CA TRP A 331 15.13 -2.62 17.60
C TRP A 331 15.17 -4.11 17.22
N LEU A 332 14.18 -4.92 17.65
CA LEU A 332 14.11 -6.34 17.33
C LEU A 332 14.15 -6.58 15.80
N SER A 333 13.29 -5.90 15.07
CA SER A 333 13.21 -6.09 13.61
C SER A 333 14.47 -5.62 12.87
N SER A 334 15.25 -4.71 13.44
CA SER A 334 16.54 -4.28 12.87
C SER A 334 17.66 -5.31 13.04
N GLN A 335 17.47 -6.33 13.88
CA GLN A 335 18.48 -7.37 14.10
C GLN A 335 18.43 -8.47 13.04
N PHE A 336 17.44 -8.46 12.15
CA PHE A 336 17.22 -9.49 11.14
C PHE A 336 17.17 -8.91 9.75
N ASP A 337 17.67 -9.67 8.76
CA ASP A 337 17.59 -9.33 7.33
C ASP A 337 16.27 -9.77 6.69
N LYS A 338 15.49 -10.61 7.38
CA LYS A 338 14.18 -11.13 7.00
C LYS A 338 13.14 -10.75 8.05
N PRO A 339 11.84 -10.77 7.72
CA PRO A 339 10.81 -10.64 8.73
C PRO A 339 11.01 -11.69 9.84
N VAL A 340 10.97 -11.26 11.10
CA VAL A 340 11.03 -12.15 12.25
C VAL A 340 9.63 -12.39 12.80
N MET A 341 9.32 -13.65 13.10
CA MET A 341 8.03 -14.09 13.61
C MET A 341 8.13 -14.25 15.12
N VAL A 342 7.71 -13.24 15.87
CA VAL A 342 7.65 -13.34 17.34
C VAL A 342 6.34 -13.94 17.74
N HIS A 343 6.37 -15.05 18.48
CA HIS A 343 5.18 -15.84 18.80
C HIS A 343 5.06 -16.15 20.30
N ARG A 344 3.84 -16.52 20.72
CA ARG A 344 3.53 -16.89 22.10
C ARG A 344 3.78 -15.75 23.08
N TYR A 345 3.05 -14.65 22.87
CA TYR A 345 3.00 -13.55 23.83
C TYR A 345 2.18 -13.94 25.07
N PRO A 346 2.35 -13.23 26.21
CA PRO A 346 1.52 -13.44 27.38
C PRO A 346 0.03 -13.29 27.05
N ALA A 347 -0.78 -14.26 27.44
CA ALA A 347 -2.22 -14.27 27.14
C ALA A 347 -2.98 -13.10 27.74
N ALA A 348 -2.44 -12.51 28.84
CA ALA A 348 -3.06 -11.38 29.55
C ALA A 348 -3.04 -10.07 28.74
N VAL A 349 -2.10 -9.91 27.81
CA VAL A 349 -1.96 -8.68 26.98
C VAL A 349 -2.49 -8.85 25.55
N LYS A 350 -2.99 -10.03 25.19
CA LYS A 350 -3.53 -10.32 23.85
C LYS A 350 -5.06 -10.42 23.87
N ALA A 351 -5.66 -10.28 22.69
CA ALA A 351 -7.10 -10.20 22.50
C ALA A 351 -7.87 -11.44 23.01
N PHE A 352 -9.14 -11.26 23.35
CA PHE A 352 -10.01 -12.27 23.96
C PHE A 352 -10.20 -13.53 23.12
N TYR A 353 -10.06 -13.41 21.79
CA TYR A 353 -10.30 -14.50 20.84
C TYR A 353 -9.09 -15.40 20.59
N MET A 354 -7.93 -15.12 21.16
CA MET A 354 -6.71 -15.91 20.93
C MET A 354 -6.65 -17.15 21.82
N GLU A 355 -6.35 -18.31 21.22
CA GLU A 355 -6.23 -19.60 21.93
C GLU A 355 -5.04 -19.60 22.87
N PRO A 356 -5.17 -20.01 24.15
CA PRO A 356 -4.04 -20.23 25.04
C PRO A 356 -3.18 -21.41 24.55
N ASP A 357 -1.85 -21.35 24.80
CA ASP A 357 -0.97 -22.48 24.51
C ASP A 357 -1.30 -23.65 25.47
N PRO A 358 -1.64 -24.85 24.96
CA PRO A 358 -1.97 -25.99 25.80
C PRO A 358 -0.80 -26.48 26.67
N LYS A 359 0.43 -26.10 26.34
CA LYS A 359 1.63 -26.44 27.15
C LYS A 359 1.86 -25.44 28.28
N ASP A 360 1.47 -24.18 28.08
CA ASP A 360 1.54 -23.14 29.09
C ASP A 360 0.44 -22.08 28.82
N PRO A 361 -0.72 -22.17 29.52
CA PRO A 361 -1.86 -21.28 29.27
C PRO A 361 -1.61 -19.79 29.60
N ASN A 362 -0.46 -19.44 30.19
CA ASN A 362 -0.06 -18.06 30.36
C ASN A 362 0.33 -17.38 29.06
N PHE A 363 0.55 -18.15 27.99
CA PHE A 363 0.86 -17.65 26.65
C PHE A 363 -0.30 -17.91 25.69
N ALA A 364 -0.46 -17.03 24.70
CA ALA A 364 -1.40 -17.20 23.61
C ALA A 364 -0.71 -17.81 22.37
N LEU A 365 -1.44 -18.63 21.60
CA LEU A 365 -1.00 -19.13 20.31
C LEU A 365 -1.15 -18.02 19.25
N CYS A 366 -0.30 -17.01 19.32
CA CYS A 366 -0.29 -15.82 18.47
C CYS A 366 1.07 -15.57 17.86
N VAL A 367 1.12 -14.71 16.86
CA VAL A 367 2.31 -14.27 16.17
C VAL A 367 2.19 -12.82 15.73
N ASP A 368 3.25 -12.04 15.90
CA ASP A 368 3.46 -10.76 15.26
C ASP A 368 4.65 -10.90 14.31
N VAL A 369 4.46 -10.60 13.03
CA VAL A 369 5.51 -10.63 12.02
C VAL A 369 6.11 -9.24 11.90
N LEU A 370 7.34 -9.08 12.34
CA LEU A 370 8.06 -7.82 12.34
C LEU A 370 8.93 -7.71 11.09
N ALA A 371 8.62 -6.75 10.23
CA ALA A 371 9.39 -6.47 9.02
C ALA A 371 10.76 -5.89 9.35
N PRO A 372 11.84 -6.31 8.65
CA PRO A 372 13.20 -5.87 8.93
C PRO A 372 13.40 -4.36 8.72
N GLU A 373 14.62 -3.88 8.96
CA GLU A 373 15.00 -2.47 8.82
C GLU A 373 14.27 -1.54 9.83
N GLY A 374 13.77 -2.07 10.93
CA GLY A 374 13.10 -1.28 11.97
C GLY A 374 11.66 -0.87 11.64
N TYR A 375 11.00 -1.54 10.68
CA TYR A 375 9.61 -1.25 10.34
C TYR A 375 8.63 -1.80 11.38
N GLY A 376 8.98 -2.88 12.08
CA GLY A 376 8.14 -3.49 13.11
C GLY A 376 6.96 -4.27 12.54
N GLU A 377 5.89 -4.42 13.32
CA GLU A 377 4.76 -5.26 12.99
C GLU A 377 4.08 -4.88 11.66
N VAL A 378 3.96 -5.86 10.76
CA VAL A 378 3.19 -5.79 9.50
C VAL A 378 2.03 -6.78 9.47
N ILE A 379 2.13 -7.89 10.20
CA ILE A 379 1.10 -8.89 10.40
C ILE A 379 0.96 -9.17 11.89
N GLY A 380 -0.29 -9.21 12.37
CA GLY A 380 -0.69 -9.78 13.65
C GLY A 380 -1.66 -10.93 13.42
N GLY A 381 -1.45 -12.07 14.07
CA GLY A 381 -2.28 -13.25 13.86
C GLY A 381 -2.33 -14.21 15.04
N SER A 382 -3.28 -15.13 15.02
CA SER A 382 -3.39 -16.16 16.08
C SER A 382 -4.21 -17.37 15.65
N GLN A 383 -4.03 -18.46 16.35
CA GLN A 383 -5.04 -19.49 16.45
C GLN A 383 -6.19 -18.96 17.32
N ARG A 384 -7.43 -19.30 16.94
CA ARG A 384 -8.63 -18.77 17.60
C ARG A 384 -9.13 -19.72 18.68
N VAL A 385 -9.69 -19.16 19.76
CA VAL A 385 -10.35 -19.98 20.81
C VAL A 385 -11.44 -20.83 20.17
N SER A 386 -11.35 -22.13 20.35
CA SER A 386 -12.31 -23.11 19.85
C SER A 386 -13.35 -23.56 20.89
N SER A 387 -13.10 -23.34 22.19
CA SER A 387 -14.01 -23.67 23.30
C SER A 387 -15.04 -22.56 23.53
N TYR A 388 -16.32 -22.95 23.58
CA TYR A 388 -17.42 -22.03 23.93
C TYR A 388 -17.25 -21.41 25.33
N GLU A 389 -17.00 -22.24 26.34
CA GLU A 389 -16.90 -21.78 27.71
C GLU A 389 -15.69 -20.83 27.90
N LEU A 390 -14.57 -21.18 27.30
CA LEU A 390 -13.38 -20.33 27.35
C LEU A 390 -13.62 -19.00 26.66
N LEU A 391 -14.18 -18.99 25.45
CA LEU A 391 -14.45 -17.75 24.71
C LEU A 391 -15.41 -16.84 25.46
N LYS A 392 -16.51 -17.42 26.04
CA LYS A 392 -17.46 -16.69 26.84
C LYS A 392 -16.79 -16.02 28.03
N SER A 393 -16.02 -16.78 28.81
CA SER A 393 -15.32 -16.26 29.98
C SER A 393 -14.32 -15.13 29.63
N ARG A 394 -13.67 -15.21 28.47
CA ARG A 394 -12.75 -14.17 28.00
C ARG A 394 -13.48 -12.92 27.52
N ILE A 395 -14.61 -13.03 26.86
CA ILE A 395 -15.48 -11.89 26.49
C ILE A 395 -15.89 -11.13 27.75
N GLU A 396 -16.34 -11.86 28.81
CA GLU A 396 -16.72 -11.28 30.09
C GLU A 396 -15.52 -10.62 30.80
N ALA A 397 -14.37 -11.28 30.82
CA ALA A 397 -13.13 -10.75 31.42
C ALA A 397 -12.61 -9.45 30.75
N HIS A 398 -12.89 -9.29 29.45
CA HIS A 398 -12.58 -8.07 28.69
C HIS A 398 -13.68 -7.00 28.79
N ASN A 399 -14.69 -7.19 29.63
CA ASN A 399 -15.83 -6.28 29.82
C ASN A 399 -16.57 -5.95 28.50
N LEU A 400 -16.65 -6.92 27.55
CA LEU A 400 -17.39 -6.76 26.31
C LEU A 400 -18.85 -7.14 26.51
N PRO A 401 -19.82 -6.46 25.82
CA PRO A 401 -21.23 -6.73 25.96
C PRO A 401 -21.57 -8.08 25.33
N LEU A 402 -21.86 -9.10 26.17
CA LEU A 402 -22.04 -10.49 25.75
C LEU A 402 -23.14 -10.64 24.68
N ASP A 403 -24.19 -9.81 24.75
CA ASP A 403 -25.31 -9.85 23.80
C ASP A 403 -24.86 -9.56 22.36
N SER A 404 -23.88 -8.70 22.16
CA SER A 404 -23.31 -8.38 20.85
C SER A 404 -22.46 -9.52 20.27
N PHE A 405 -22.12 -10.53 21.07
CA PHE A 405 -21.26 -11.66 20.70
C PHE A 405 -21.98 -13.02 20.69
N GLN A 406 -23.31 -13.08 20.91
CA GLN A 406 -24.04 -14.36 20.92
C GLN A 406 -23.85 -15.14 19.61
N TRP A 407 -24.00 -14.47 18.45
CA TRP A 407 -23.77 -15.05 17.15
C TRP A 407 -22.33 -15.59 16.96
N TYR A 408 -21.36 -14.93 17.56
CA TYR A 408 -19.94 -15.33 17.49
C TYR A 408 -19.65 -16.52 18.41
N LEU A 409 -20.31 -16.59 19.57
CA LEU A 409 -20.29 -17.73 20.48
C LEU A 409 -20.92 -18.97 19.86
N ASP A 410 -21.98 -18.82 19.04
CA ASP A 410 -22.63 -19.93 18.36
C ASP A 410 -21.67 -20.66 17.39
N LEU A 411 -20.68 -19.99 16.85
CA LEU A 411 -19.62 -20.63 16.06
C LEU A 411 -18.84 -21.69 16.86
N ARG A 412 -18.80 -21.56 18.18
CA ARG A 412 -18.13 -22.53 19.07
C ARG A 412 -19.09 -23.62 19.56
N ARG A 413 -20.38 -23.37 19.47
CA ARG A 413 -21.42 -24.33 19.84
C ARG A 413 -21.72 -25.33 18.75
N TYR A 414 -21.63 -24.92 17.49
CA TYR A 414 -22.08 -25.70 16.36
C TYR A 414 -20.90 -26.12 15.45
N GLY A 415 -20.14 -27.11 15.89
CA GLY A 415 -19.09 -27.75 15.09
C GLY A 415 -17.80 -26.93 14.98
N SER A 416 -17.36 -26.34 16.09
CA SER A 416 -16.06 -25.64 16.16
C SER A 416 -14.90 -26.55 15.80
N VAL A 417 -13.91 -25.98 15.14
CA VAL A 417 -12.63 -26.62 14.81
C VAL A 417 -11.47 -25.67 15.15
N PRO A 418 -10.25 -26.17 15.35
CA PRO A 418 -9.08 -25.29 15.36
C PRO A 418 -9.03 -24.49 14.06
N HIS A 419 -8.94 -23.18 14.15
CA HIS A 419 -8.82 -22.29 13.00
C HIS A 419 -7.93 -21.12 13.34
N SER A 420 -7.29 -20.56 12.34
CA SER A 420 -6.28 -19.52 12.49
C SER A 420 -6.37 -18.49 11.38
N GLY A 421 -5.98 -17.28 11.69
CA GLY A 421 -5.91 -16.21 10.72
C GLY A 421 -5.00 -15.08 11.18
N PHE A 422 -4.77 -14.15 10.26
CA PHE A 422 -3.99 -12.95 10.54
C PHE A 422 -4.55 -11.73 9.83
N GLY A 423 -4.15 -10.54 10.26
CA GLY A 423 -4.39 -9.29 9.56
C GLY A 423 -3.07 -8.67 9.10
N MET A 424 -2.97 -8.28 7.84
CA MET A 424 -1.89 -7.47 7.32
C MET A 424 -2.38 -6.07 6.95
N GLY A 425 -1.83 -5.05 7.61
CA GLY A 425 -2.06 -3.66 7.24
C GLY A 425 -1.32 -3.30 5.96
N ILE A 426 -2.06 -2.94 4.91
CA ILE A 426 -1.48 -2.62 3.60
C ILE A 426 -0.52 -1.44 3.69
N GLU A 427 -0.85 -0.40 4.44
CA GLU A 427 -0.03 0.79 4.59
C GLU A 427 1.32 0.51 5.26
N ARG A 428 1.35 -0.39 6.25
CA ARG A 428 2.61 -0.83 6.88
C ARG A 428 3.46 -1.64 5.91
N ALA A 429 2.86 -2.56 5.15
CA ALA A 429 3.55 -3.34 4.12
C ALA A 429 4.12 -2.43 3.01
N VAL A 430 3.34 -1.45 2.53
CA VAL A 430 3.80 -0.47 1.53
C VAL A 430 4.95 0.38 2.08
N ALA A 431 4.84 0.86 3.34
CA ALA A 431 5.90 1.66 3.95
C ALA A 431 7.22 0.89 4.01
N TRP A 432 7.19 -0.36 4.45
CA TRP A 432 8.36 -1.23 4.49
C TRP A 432 8.94 -1.51 3.10
N ILE A 433 8.12 -2.03 2.19
CA ILE A 433 8.57 -2.43 0.84
C ILE A 433 9.12 -1.23 0.07
N CYS A 434 8.51 -0.05 0.20
CA CYS A 434 9.00 1.18 -0.42
C CYS A 434 10.12 1.88 0.34
N GLY A 435 10.46 1.47 1.58
CA GLY A 435 11.47 2.16 2.38
C GLY A 435 11.03 3.53 2.89
N LEU A 436 9.74 3.73 3.20
CA LEU A 436 9.19 5.03 3.59
C LEU A 436 9.28 5.27 5.10
N PRO A 437 9.64 6.47 5.54
CA PRO A 437 9.76 6.78 6.96
C PRO A 437 8.41 6.92 7.68
N HIS A 438 7.29 7.06 6.95
CA HIS A 438 5.97 7.31 7.52
C HIS A 438 4.85 6.77 6.63
N VAL A 439 3.83 6.13 7.20
CA VAL A 439 2.69 5.54 6.47
C VAL A 439 1.80 6.57 5.74
N ARG A 440 1.89 7.86 6.05
CA ARG A 440 1.08 8.91 5.39
C ARG A 440 1.29 9.02 3.87
N GLU A 441 2.41 8.51 3.34
CA GLU A 441 2.69 8.51 1.90
C GLU A 441 2.15 7.25 1.18
N THR A 442 1.72 6.24 1.90
CA THR A 442 1.38 4.92 1.36
C THR A 442 -0.02 4.79 0.78
N ILE A 443 -0.89 5.73 1.10
CA ILE A 443 -2.29 5.78 0.66
C ILE A 443 -2.57 7.12 -0.03
N PRO A 444 -3.46 7.21 -1.04
CA PRO A 444 -3.72 8.47 -1.75
C PRO A 444 -4.10 9.62 -0.81
N PHE A 445 -5.02 9.40 0.12
CA PHE A 445 -5.52 10.42 1.04
C PHE A 445 -5.53 9.88 2.48
N PRO A 446 -4.43 10.06 3.24
CA PRO A 446 -4.32 9.52 4.59
C PRO A 446 -5.25 10.24 5.58
N ARG A 447 -5.89 9.47 6.44
CA ARG A 447 -6.63 9.97 7.60
C ARG A 447 -5.78 9.80 8.84
N MET A 448 -5.57 10.89 9.55
CA MET A 448 -4.69 10.94 10.73
C MET A 448 -5.38 11.75 11.84
N LEU A 449 -4.88 11.63 13.07
CA LEU A 449 -5.45 12.31 14.25
C LEU A 449 -5.84 13.78 14.00
N ASN A 450 -5.00 14.54 13.27
CA ASN A 450 -5.21 15.96 13.01
C ASN A 450 -5.45 16.26 11.52
N ARG A 451 -5.81 15.26 10.71
CA ARG A 451 -6.01 15.43 9.27
C ARG A 451 -7.18 14.58 8.76
N LEU A 452 -8.25 15.30 8.40
CA LEU A 452 -9.45 14.74 7.76
C LEU A 452 -9.53 15.11 6.27
N ALA A 453 -8.90 16.21 5.85
CA ALA A 453 -8.91 16.72 4.48
C ALA A 453 -7.50 17.18 4.04
N PRO A 454 -7.28 17.24 2.72
CA PRO A 454 -7.89 16.51 1.64
C PRO A 454 -7.57 15.04 1.67
#